data_8113d9f408eee1d15facb6c46d5f38e3
#
_entry.id   8113d9f408eee1d15facb6c46d5f38e3
#
_cell.length_a   1.000
_cell.length_b   1.000
_cell.length_c   1.000
_cell.angle_alpha   90.00
_cell.angle_beta   90.00
_cell.angle_gamma   90.00
#
_symmetry.space_group_name_H-M   'P 1'
#
loop_
_entity.id
_entity.type
_entity.pdbx_description
1 polymer ?
#
loop_
_entity_poly.entity_id
_entity_poly.type
_entity_poly.pdbx_seq_one_letter_code
_entity_poly.pdbx_strand_id
1 'polypeptide(L)'
;MTVRSQNAVKAALVQLVKIKRGMIMKLTAEDIERLIVNEQYIQPEGTTLTICVITTVSGFAFTAESACIDPATFDAQIGKDIARQEAINKLWQFEGYKVKAAIGGDWQYRLKQEYAELKYRLDKLNAFLANPPEVFRTEDEEILTEQQRYMKGYFDVLEERMEYAGLLEE
;
A
#
# COMPACT_ATOMS: atom_id res chain seq x y z
N MET A 1 -9.42 -9.78 16.83
CA MET A 1 -9.07 -8.50 16.17
C MET A 1 -10.18 -7.52 16.44
N THR A 2 -9.91 -6.44 17.14
CA THR A 2 -10.92 -5.50 17.65
C THR A 2 -11.39 -4.55 16.54
N VAL A 3 -12.68 -4.22 16.53
CA VAL A 3 -13.37 -3.28 15.60
C VAL A 3 -12.64 -1.93 15.43
N ARG A 4 -11.86 -1.51 16.42
CA ARG A 4 -10.99 -0.32 16.37
C ARG A 4 -9.86 -0.42 15.33
N SER A 5 -9.33 -1.60 15.10
CA SER A 5 -8.27 -1.87 14.11
C SER A 5 -8.82 -1.79 12.67
N GLN A 6 -10.04 -2.24 12.43
CA GLN A 6 -10.66 -2.22 11.10
C GLN A 6 -11.06 -0.80 10.65
N ASN A 7 -11.47 0.05 11.59
CA ASN A 7 -11.82 1.43 11.27
C ASN A 7 -10.58 2.30 10.99
N ALA A 8 -9.45 2.04 11.66
CA ALA A 8 -8.20 2.71 11.39
C ALA A 8 -7.65 2.33 10.00
N VAL A 9 -7.73 1.06 9.62
CA VAL A 9 -7.34 0.56 8.29
C VAL A 9 -8.25 1.14 7.20
N LYS A 10 -9.57 1.23 7.42
CA LYS A 10 -10.50 1.88 6.48
C LYS A 10 -10.22 3.37 6.31
N ALA A 11 -9.93 4.08 7.40
CA ALA A 11 -9.59 5.51 7.35
C ALA A 11 -8.27 5.76 6.61
N ALA A 12 -7.26 4.92 6.82
CA ALA A 12 -5.97 4.99 6.11
C ALA A 12 -6.14 4.70 4.61
N LEU A 13 -6.92 3.68 4.24
CA LEU A 13 -7.22 3.35 2.85
C LEU A 13 -8.03 4.43 2.13
N VAL A 14 -8.96 5.08 2.81
CA VAL A 14 -9.78 6.18 2.23
C VAL A 14 -8.93 7.44 2.00
N GLN A 15 -7.92 7.70 2.81
CA GLN A 15 -7.02 8.85 2.59
C GLN A 15 -5.97 8.58 1.51
N LEU A 16 -5.51 7.33 1.33
CA LEU A 16 -4.63 6.95 0.22
C LEU A 16 -5.31 7.09 -1.17
N VAL A 17 -6.64 7.08 -1.22
CA VAL A 17 -7.41 7.24 -2.48
C VAL A 17 -7.71 8.70 -2.82
N LYS A 18 -7.43 9.67 -1.94
CA LYS A 18 -7.54 11.10 -2.27
C LYS A 18 -6.38 11.63 -3.11
N ILE A 19 -5.99 10.90 -4.16
CA ILE A 19 -5.21 11.48 -5.26
C ILE A 19 -6.20 12.33 -6.10
N LYS A 20 -6.54 13.49 -5.61
CA LYS A 20 -7.21 14.48 -6.45
C LYS A 20 -6.21 15.00 -7.49
N ARG A 21 -6.57 14.83 -8.76
CA ARG A 21 -5.93 15.44 -9.94
C ARG A 21 -5.42 16.83 -9.59
N GLY A 22 -4.12 17.07 -9.71
CA GLY A 22 -3.50 18.39 -9.72
C GLY A 22 -2.85 18.86 -8.42
N MET A 23 -2.91 18.10 -7.32
CA MET A 23 -2.19 18.46 -6.10
C MET A 23 -0.88 17.68 -6.05
N ILE A 24 0.25 18.39 -6.04
CA ILE A 24 1.56 17.79 -5.73
C ILE A 24 1.46 17.20 -4.33
N MET A 25 1.35 15.88 -4.23
CA MET A 25 1.31 15.20 -2.94
C MET A 25 2.69 15.28 -2.30
N LYS A 26 2.80 16.13 -1.28
CA LYS A 26 3.97 16.15 -0.42
C LYS A 26 3.79 15.02 0.60
N LEU A 27 4.67 14.02 0.56
CA LEU A 27 4.76 13.01 1.59
C LEU A 27 5.28 13.67 2.87
N THR A 28 4.62 13.45 4.00
CA THR A 28 4.98 14.01 5.30
C THR A 28 5.37 12.92 6.29
N ALA A 29 6.05 13.29 7.38
CA ALA A 29 6.37 12.35 8.45
C ALA A 29 5.12 11.74 9.07
N GLU A 30 4.05 12.53 9.19
CA GLU A 30 2.76 12.03 9.68
C GLU A 30 2.14 10.98 8.76
N ASP A 31 2.31 11.11 7.43
CA ASP A 31 1.81 10.12 6.47
C ASP A 31 2.57 8.81 6.65
N ILE A 32 3.87 8.84 6.86
CA ILE A 32 4.70 7.66 7.12
C ILE A 32 4.29 6.99 8.43
N GLU A 33 4.14 7.75 9.52
CA GLU A 33 3.72 7.21 10.81
C GLU A 33 2.34 6.53 10.74
N ARG A 34 1.40 7.08 9.98
CA ARG A 34 0.07 6.46 9.77
C ARG A 34 0.11 5.13 9.03
N LEU A 35 1.16 4.87 8.26
CA LEU A 35 1.32 3.60 7.56
C LEU A 35 1.76 2.48 8.49
N ILE A 36 2.36 2.78 9.65
CA ILE A 36 2.88 1.81 10.59
C ILE A 36 1.74 1.30 11.47
N VAL A 37 1.50 -0.01 11.48
CA VAL A 37 0.45 -0.65 12.27
C VAL A 37 0.99 -1.49 13.42
N ASN A 38 2.26 -1.88 13.35
CA ASN A 38 2.92 -2.65 14.39
C ASN A 38 4.43 -2.39 14.39
N GLU A 39 5.02 -2.38 15.58
CA GLU A 39 6.45 -2.29 15.80
C GLU A 39 6.90 -3.39 16.74
N GLN A 40 8.02 -4.03 16.42
CA GLN A 40 8.65 -5.06 17.24
C GLN A 40 10.14 -4.79 17.32
N TYR A 41 10.72 -5.07 18.49
CA TYR A 41 12.15 -4.95 18.72
C TYR A 41 12.69 -6.30 19.17
N ILE A 42 13.77 -6.72 18.54
CA ILE A 42 14.46 -7.97 18.82
C ILE A 42 15.89 -7.62 19.21
N GLN A 43 16.29 -8.05 20.38
CA GLN A 43 17.66 -7.93 20.86
C GLN A 43 18.20 -9.34 21.11
N PRO A 44 19.05 -9.87 20.22
CA PRO A 44 19.64 -11.19 20.40
C PRO A 44 20.50 -11.22 21.69
N GLU A 45 20.31 -12.27 22.45
CA GLU A 45 21.01 -12.44 23.74
C GLU A 45 22.53 -12.42 23.56
N GLY A 46 23.24 -11.76 24.46
CA GLY A 46 24.70 -11.65 24.45
C GLY A 46 25.26 -10.69 23.37
N THR A 47 24.41 -9.89 22.74
CA THR A 47 24.82 -8.91 21.73
C THR A 47 24.41 -7.49 22.08
N THR A 48 25.04 -6.49 21.41
CA THR A 48 24.62 -5.09 21.42
C THR A 48 23.72 -4.74 20.24
N LEU A 49 23.28 -5.75 19.49
CA LEU A 49 22.43 -5.59 18.32
C LEU A 49 20.97 -5.37 18.72
N THR A 50 20.34 -4.36 18.16
CA THR A 50 18.91 -4.13 18.26
C THR A 50 18.32 -4.11 16.87
N ILE A 51 17.34 -4.98 16.60
CA ILE A 51 16.60 -5.06 15.33
C ILE A 51 15.21 -4.47 15.56
N CYS A 52 14.83 -3.51 14.73
CA CYS A 52 13.46 -3.00 14.63
C CYS A 52 12.75 -3.65 13.44
N VAL A 53 11.54 -4.11 13.66
CA VAL A 53 10.62 -4.61 12.61
C VAL A 53 9.38 -3.74 12.65
N ILE A 54 9.16 -2.94 11.63
CA ILE A 54 7.90 -2.20 11.45
C ILE A 54 7.04 -2.92 10.41
N THR A 55 5.74 -3.05 10.69
CA THR A 55 4.77 -3.62 9.75
C THR A 55 3.81 -2.53 9.32
N THR A 56 3.59 -2.42 8.01
CA THR A 56 2.72 -1.41 7.42
C THR A 56 1.28 -1.90 7.27
N VAL A 57 0.36 -0.98 6.99
CA VAL A 57 -1.06 -1.26 6.70
C VAL A 57 -1.26 -2.26 5.54
N SER A 58 -0.30 -2.38 4.62
CA SER A 58 -0.31 -3.35 3.53
C SER A 58 0.15 -4.76 3.95
N GLY A 59 0.62 -4.91 5.20
CA GLY A 59 1.22 -6.15 5.69
C GLY A 59 2.70 -6.30 5.33
N PHE A 60 3.29 -5.36 4.58
CA PHE A 60 4.72 -5.39 4.28
C PHE A 60 5.54 -5.00 5.51
N ALA A 61 6.63 -5.73 5.77
CA ALA A 61 7.51 -5.48 6.90
C ALA A 61 8.84 -4.87 6.45
N PHE A 62 9.27 -3.83 7.16
CA PHE A 62 10.61 -3.24 7.04
C PHE A 62 11.40 -3.56 8.29
N THR A 63 12.66 -3.94 8.10
CA THR A 63 13.59 -4.20 9.18
C THR A 63 14.78 -3.28 9.10
N ALA A 64 15.26 -2.83 10.25
CA ALA A 64 16.54 -2.16 10.39
C ALA A 64 17.17 -2.51 11.72
N GLU A 65 18.45 -2.23 11.82
CA GLU A 65 19.26 -2.63 12.96
C GLU A 65 20.17 -1.50 13.41
N SER A 66 20.52 -1.54 14.69
CA SER A 66 21.60 -0.73 15.26
C SER A 66 22.47 -1.62 16.14
N ALA A 67 23.75 -1.33 16.21
CA ALA A 67 24.69 -2.03 17.07
C ALA A 67 25.65 -1.05 17.73
N CYS A 68 25.89 -1.23 19.04
CA CYS A 68 26.91 -0.48 19.76
C CYS A 68 28.25 -1.21 19.67
N ILE A 69 29.34 -0.46 19.40
CA ILE A 69 30.69 -1.02 19.30
C ILE A 69 31.19 -1.50 20.67
N ASP A 70 30.95 -0.68 21.71
CA ASP A 70 31.41 -0.97 23.08
C ASP A 70 30.22 -1.44 23.93
N PRO A 71 30.19 -2.73 24.35
CA PRO A 71 29.16 -3.23 25.24
C PRO A 71 29.00 -2.46 26.56
N ALA A 72 30.05 -1.86 27.05
CA ALA A 72 30.02 -1.08 28.32
C ALA A 72 29.20 0.21 28.19
N THR A 73 29.06 0.74 26.99
CA THR A 73 28.27 1.94 26.67
C THR A 73 26.93 1.65 26.02
N PHE A 74 26.55 0.36 25.94
CA PHE A 74 25.29 -0.03 25.32
C PHE A 74 24.09 0.48 26.10
N ASP A 75 23.24 1.23 25.39
CA ASP A 75 21.92 1.66 25.85
C ASP A 75 20.85 1.08 24.92
N ALA A 76 20.00 0.23 25.47
CA ALA A 76 18.95 -0.46 24.71
C ALA A 76 17.90 0.51 24.13
N GLN A 77 17.65 1.67 24.80
CA GLN A 77 16.70 2.65 24.29
C GLN A 77 17.28 3.41 23.09
N ILE A 78 18.53 3.83 23.19
CA ILE A 78 19.24 4.45 22.05
C ILE A 78 19.29 3.49 20.87
N GLY A 79 19.57 2.20 21.14
CA GLY A 79 19.56 1.16 20.12
C GLY A 79 18.21 1.04 19.39
N LYS A 80 17.11 1.05 20.15
CA LYS A 80 15.74 1.02 19.57
C LYS A 80 15.44 2.24 18.74
N ASP A 81 15.76 3.43 19.24
CA ASP A 81 15.47 4.70 18.55
C ASP A 81 16.22 4.78 17.21
N ILE A 82 17.50 4.38 17.18
CA ILE A 82 18.30 4.34 15.96
C ILE A 82 17.73 3.29 14.97
N ALA A 83 17.49 2.06 15.44
CA ALA A 83 16.95 1.01 14.59
C ALA A 83 15.57 1.38 14.01
N ARG A 84 14.72 2.03 14.83
CA ARG A 84 13.40 2.55 14.36
C ARG A 84 13.58 3.59 13.27
N GLN A 85 14.44 4.57 13.51
CA GLN A 85 14.67 5.65 12.54
C GLN A 85 15.17 5.09 11.20
N GLU A 86 16.06 4.11 11.22
CA GLU A 86 16.55 3.48 10.00
C GLU A 86 15.45 2.65 9.29
N ALA A 87 14.56 1.99 10.02
CA ALA A 87 13.42 1.31 9.44
C ALA A 87 12.44 2.30 8.77
N ILE A 88 12.19 3.45 9.42
CA ILE A 88 11.39 4.55 8.88
C ILE A 88 12.06 5.15 7.63
N ASN A 89 13.38 5.32 7.61
CA ASN A 89 14.12 5.81 6.46
C ASN A 89 13.94 4.88 5.24
N LYS A 90 13.91 3.57 5.45
CA LYS A 90 13.60 2.59 4.38
C LYS A 90 12.17 2.77 3.87
N LEU A 91 11.19 2.90 4.77
CA LEU A 91 9.79 3.14 4.40
C LEU A 91 9.64 4.44 3.60
N TRP A 92 10.34 5.52 3.99
CA TRP A 92 10.39 6.77 3.24
C TRP A 92 10.85 6.59 1.79
N GLN A 93 11.87 5.79 1.57
CA GLN A 93 12.40 5.54 0.22
C GLN A 93 11.35 4.85 -0.66
N PHE A 94 10.65 3.85 -0.12
CA PHE A 94 9.60 3.12 -0.84
C PHE A 94 8.37 3.99 -1.14
N GLU A 95 7.88 4.73 -0.16
CA GLU A 95 6.73 5.61 -0.35
C GLU A 95 7.09 6.80 -1.25
N GLY A 96 8.28 7.36 -1.11
CA GLY A 96 8.80 8.40 -2.00
C GLY A 96 8.91 7.94 -3.45
N TYR A 97 9.37 6.71 -3.67
CA TYR A 97 9.39 6.12 -5.01
C TYR A 97 7.97 5.97 -5.59
N LYS A 98 7.01 5.46 -4.81
CA LYS A 98 5.60 5.33 -5.23
C LYS A 98 5.00 6.68 -5.63
N VAL A 99 5.21 7.70 -4.80
CA VAL A 99 4.75 9.07 -5.10
C VAL A 99 5.42 9.60 -6.37
N LYS A 100 6.73 9.42 -6.52
CA LYS A 100 7.46 9.87 -7.70
C LYS A 100 7.01 9.14 -8.97
N ALA A 101 6.79 7.84 -8.90
CA ALA A 101 6.29 7.05 -10.02
C ALA A 101 4.88 7.48 -10.44
N ALA A 102 4.01 7.79 -9.46
CA ALA A 102 2.66 8.26 -9.73
C ALA A 102 2.62 9.67 -10.38
N ILE A 103 3.57 10.55 -10.01
CA ILE A 103 3.63 11.93 -10.51
C ILE A 103 4.41 12.02 -11.83
N GLY A 104 5.54 11.34 -11.93
CA GLY A 104 6.57 11.54 -12.96
C GLY A 104 6.56 10.53 -14.09
N GLY A 105 5.66 9.54 -14.07
CA GLY A 105 5.55 8.56 -15.14
C GLY A 105 5.01 9.18 -16.44
N ASP A 106 5.50 8.72 -17.58
CA ASP A 106 4.91 8.98 -18.86
C ASP A 106 3.40 8.65 -18.83
N TRP A 107 2.58 9.44 -19.53
CA TRP A 107 1.13 9.22 -19.59
C TRP A 107 0.78 7.84 -20.15
N GLN A 108 1.58 7.30 -21.04
CA GLN A 108 1.44 5.94 -21.58
C GLN A 108 1.68 4.89 -20.51
N TYR A 109 2.70 5.09 -19.68
CA TYR A 109 2.97 4.20 -18.54
C TYR A 109 1.79 4.21 -17.55
N ARG A 110 1.27 5.40 -17.20
CA ARG A 110 0.11 5.50 -16.30
C ARG A 110 -1.13 4.86 -16.89
N LEU A 111 -1.37 5.04 -18.19
CA LEU A 111 -2.50 4.42 -18.88
C LEU A 111 -2.40 2.90 -18.87
N LYS A 112 -1.22 2.34 -19.13
CA LYS A 112 -0.97 0.89 -19.04
C LYS A 112 -1.22 0.35 -17.63
N GLN A 113 -0.76 1.05 -16.60
CA GLN A 113 -0.97 0.66 -15.21
C GLN A 113 -2.45 0.69 -14.82
N GLU A 114 -3.16 1.75 -15.19
CA GLU A 114 -4.59 1.91 -14.92
C GLU A 114 -5.42 0.81 -15.61
N TYR A 115 -5.10 0.52 -16.87
CA TYR A 115 -5.71 -0.55 -17.63
C TYR A 115 -5.49 -1.92 -16.98
N ALA A 116 -4.24 -2.25 -16.66
CA ALA A 116 -3.90 -3.53 -16.05
C ALA A 116 -4.56 -3.72 -14.67
N GLU A 117 -4.58 -2.67 -13.85
CA GLU A 117 -5.17 -2.70 -12.51
C GLU A 117 -6.70 -2.85 -12.58
N LEU A 118 -7.36 -2.11 -13.47
CA LEU A 118 -8.80 -2.21 -13.64
C LEU A 118 -9.20 -3.56 -14.21
N LYS A 119 -8.45 -4.09 -15.19
CA LYS A 119 -8.64 -5.44 -15.73
C LYS A 119 -8.60 -6.49 -14.63
N TYR A 120 -7.54 -6.47 -13.82
CA TYR A 120 -7.38 -7.42 -12.73
C TYR A 120 -8.55 -7.36 -11.73
N ARG A 121 -8.99 -6.16 -11.36
CA ARG A 121 -10.12 -5.98 -10.43
C ARG A 121 -11.43 -6.46 -11.04
N LEU A 122 -11.67 -6.15 -12.30
CA LEU A 122 -12.88 -6.57 -13.04
C LEU A 122 -12.92 -8.09 -13.17
N ASP A 123 -11.80 -8.73 -13.52
CA ASP A 123 -11.71 -10.19 -13.63
C ASP A 123 -12.00 -10.88 -12.28
N LYS A 124 -11.48 -10.31 -11.18
CA LYS A 124 -11.77 -10.80 -9.83
C LYS A 124 -13.25 -10.66 -9.46
N LEU A 125 -13.85 -9.53 -9.78
CA LEU A 125 -15.27 -9.28 -9.52
C LEU A 125 -16.15 -10.19 -10.37
N ASN A 126 -15.82 -10.40 -11.64
CA ASN A 126 -16.52 -11.33 -12.54
C ASN A 126 -16.47 -12.76 -12.00
N ALA A 127 -15.28 -13.22 -11.57
CA ALA A 127 -15.11 -14.55 -10.99
C ALA A 127 -15.90 -14.72 -9.69
N PHE A 128 -15.96 -13.69 -8.85
CA PHE A 128 -16.74 -13.71 -7.62
C PHE A 128 -18.24 -13.77 -7.88
N LEU A 129 -18.75 -12.93 -8.79
CA LEU A 129 -20.18 -12.88 -9.13
C LEU A 129 -20.65 -14.15 -9.90
N ALA A 130 -19.74 -14.84 -10.56
CA ALA A 130 -20.06 -16.11 -11.22
C ALA A 130 -20.31 -17.26 -10.22
N ASN A 131 -19.70 -17.21 -9.02
CA ASN A 131 -19.82 -18.22 -7.97
C ASN A 131 -19.83 -17.56 -6.58
N PRO A 132 -20.89 -16.82 -6.23
CA PRO A 132 -20.95 -16.15 -4.93
C PRO A 132 -21.09 -17.19 -3.79
N PRO A 133 -20.54 -16.94 -2.60
CA PRO A 133 -20.75 -17.79 -1.43
C PRO A 133 -22.24 -17.88 -1.04
N GLU A 134 -22.69 -19.02 -0.51
CA GLU A 134 -24.08 -19.23 -0.07
C GLU A 134 -24.60 -18.22 0.96
N VAL A 135 -23.69 -17.64 1.75
CA VAL A 135 -24.02 -16.63 2.77
C VAL A 135 -24.04 -15.19 2.22
N PHE A 136 -23.87 -15.05 0.90
CA PHE A 136 -23.84 -13.75 0.26
C PHE A 136 -25.26 -13.20 0.11
N ARG A 137 -25.50 -11.95 0.60
CA ARG A 137 -26.82 -11.33 0.60
C ARG A 137 -27.17 -10.81 -0.80
N THR A 138 -28.43 -10.91 -1.18
CA THR A 138 -28.95 -10.42 -2.48
C THR A 138 -28.67 -8.91 -2.66
N GLU A 139 -28.78 -8.12 -1.60
CA GLU A 139 -28.54 -6.67 -1.64
C GLU A 139 -27.05 -6.35 -1.96
N ASP A 140 -26.12 -7.15 -1.42
CA ASP A 140 -24.69 -6.99 -1.71
C ASP A 140 -24.37 -7.42 -3.15
N GLU A 141 -25.10 -8.42 -3.68
CA GLU A 141 -24.97 -8.88 -5.06
C GLU A 141 -25.44 -7.82 -6.06
N GLU A 142 -26.56 -7.15 -5.78
CA GLU A 142 -27.05 -6.05 -6.61
C GLU A 142 -26.05 -4.90 -6.69
N ILE A 143 -25.46 -4.50 -5.56
CA ILE A 143 -24.45 -3.45 -5.49
C ILE A 143 -23.18 -3.84 -6.26
N LEU A 144 -22.72 -5.08 -6.13
CA LEU A 144 -21.52 -5.54 -6.84
C LEU A 144 -21.77 -5.72 -8.33
N THR A 145 -22.97 -6.10 -8.73
CA THR A 145 -23.38 -6.15 -10.15
C THR A 145 -23.39 -4.75 -10.77
N GLU A 146 -23.92 -3.77 -10.05
CA GLU A 146 -23.88 -2.36 -10.48
C GLU A 146 -22.43 -1.85 -10.58
N GLN A 147 -21.58 -2.18 -9.59
CA GLN A 147 -20.14 -1.87 -9.63
C GLN A 147 -19.47 -2.50 -10.84
N GLN A 148 -19.75 -3.78 -11.14
CA GLN A 148 -19.22 -4.48 -12.31
C GLN A 148 -19.60 -3.74 -13.60
N ARG A 149 -20.83 -3.30 -13.74
CA ARG A 149 -21.30 -2.56 -14.90
C ARG A 149 -20.52 -1.26 -15.14
N TYR A 150 -20.29 -0.48 -14.08
CA TYR A 150 -19.49 0.74 -14.19
C TYR A 150 -18.00 0.47 -14.45
N MET A 151 -17.44 -0.54 -13.79
CA MET A 151 -16.07 -0.95 -14.06
C MET A 151 -15.87 -1.43 -15.49
N LYS A 152 -16.82 -2.20 -16.04
CA LYS A 152 -16.78 -2.65 -17.43
C LYS A 152 -16.84 -1.47 -18.39
N GLY A 153 -17.76 -0.53 -18.20
CA GLY A 153 -17.84 0.66 -19.03
C GLY A 153 -16.57 1.51 -19.00
N TYR A 154 -15.96 1.64 -17.82
CA TYR A 154 -14.68 2.33 -17.71
C TYR A 154 -13.54 1.57 -18.36
N PHE A 155 -13.52 0.25 -18.22
CA PHE A 155 -12.54 -0.63 -18.86
C PHE A 155 -12.58 -0.49 -20.39
N ASP A 156 -13.78 -0.47 -20.99
CA ASP A 156 -13.94 -0.33 -22.43
C ASP A 156 -13.37 1.00 -22.94
N VAL A 157 -13.56 2.10 -22.20
CA VAL A 157 -12.96 3.40 -22.53
C VAL A 157 -11.44 3.37 -22.39
N LEU A 158 -10.88 2.68 -21.38
CA LEU A 158 -9.43 2.53 -21.26
C LEU A 158 -8.86 1.68 -22.40
N GLU A 159 -9.55 0.63 -22.80
CA GLU A 159 -9.16 -0.23 -23.92
C GLU A 159 -9.11 0.56 -25.24
N GLU A 160 -10.15 1.35 -25.54
CA GLU A 160 -10.17 2.26 -26.68
C GLU A 160 -9.01 3.27 -26.64
N ARG A 161 -8.69 3.85 -25.45
CA ARG A 161 -7.56 4.75 -25.28
C ARG A 161 -6.21 4.05 -25.50
N MET A 162 -6.08 2.80 -25.04
CA MET A 162 -4.88 1.98 -25.26
C MET A 162 -4.68 1.67 -26.73
N GLU A 163 -5.76 1.29 -27.44
CA GLU A 163 -5.76 1.04 -28.87
C GLU A 163 -5.35 2.29 -29.65
N TYR A 164 -6.02 3.43 -29.38
CA TYR A 164 -5.70 4.72 -30.01
C TYR A 164 -4.26 5.18 -29.79
N ALA A 165 -3.69 4.84 -28.64
CA ALA A 165 -2.30 5.13 -28.31
C ALA A 165 -1.30 4.12 -28.91
N GLY A 166 -1.75 3.04 -29.55
CA GLY A 166 -0.90 1.98 -30.06
C GLY A 166 -0.18 1.20 -28.95
N LEU A 167 -0.83 1.02 -27.80
CA LEU A 167 -0.26 0.42 -26.61
C LEU A 167 -0.78 -0.98 -26.28
N LEU A 168 -1.79 -1.47 -27.01
CA LEU A 168 -2.22 -2.87 -26.97
C LEU A 168 -1.21 -3.69 -27.77
N GLU A 169 -0.67 -4.73 -27.15
CA GLU A 169 0.14 -5.73 -27.83
C GLU A 169 -0.82 -6.69 -28.57
N GLU A 170 -0.49 -7.04 -29.82
CA GLU A 170 -1.23 -8.03 -30.61
C GLU A 170 -1.11 -9.44 -30.03
#